data_4262bff08efa529dbead6f65cfb5dff4
#
_entry.id   4262bff08efa529dbead6f65cfb5dff4
#
_cell.length_a   1.000
_cell.length_b   1.000
_cell.length_c   1.000
_cell.angle_alpha   90.00
_cell.angle_beta   90.00
_cell.angle_gamma   90.00
#
_symmetry.space_group_name_H-M   'P 1'
#
loop_
_entity.id
_entity.type
_entity.pdbx_description
1 polymer ?
#
loop_
_entity_poly.entity_id
_entity_poly.type
_entity_poly.pdbx_seq_one_letter_code
_entity_poly.pdbx_strand_id
1 'polypeptide(L)' 'QQRIVLARYANIERMKLMYARELATLDEATRQRLLIGLATLVSFESWDQMRDCYKLSMEDAEATWIAAIDRMLPPTPPAK' A
#
# COMPACT_ATOMS: atom_id res chain seq x y z
N GLN A 1 1.01 20.92 7.12
CA GLN A 1 1.66 20.22 6.02
C GLN A 1 2.65 19.17 6.51
N GLN A 2 3.40 19.50 7.57
CA GLN A 2 4.35 18.55 8.13
C GLN A 2 3.66 17.28 8.65
N ARG A 3 2.45 17.40 9.16
CA ARG A 3 1.69 16.26 9.63
C ARG A 3 1.40 15.26 8.51
N ILE A 4 1.05 15.76 7.34
CA ILE A 4 0.76 14.90 6.19
C ILE A 4 2.02 14.18 5.74
N VAL A 5 3.14 14.91 5.66
CA VAL A 5 4.42 14.33 5.26
C VAL A 5 4.85 13.25 6.25
N LEU A 6 4.78 13.53 7.55
CA LEU A 6 5.17 12.56 8.58
C LEU A 6 4.27 11.33 8.55
N ALA A 7 2.96 11.52 8.35
CA ALA A 7 2.03 10.40 8.25
C ALA A 7 2.35 9.50 7.06
N ARG A 8 2.76 10.09 5.93
CA ARG A 8 3.13 9.33 4.74
C ARG A 8 4.41 8.53 4.96
N TYR A 9 5.41 9.12 5.62
CA TYR A 9 6.62 8.39 5.98
C TYR A 9 6.30 7.24 6.94
N ALA A 10 5.44 7.48 7.92
CA ALA A 10 5.03 6.44 8.85
C ALA A 10 4.35 5.28 8.14
N ASN A 11 3.53 5.57 7.12
CA ASN A 11 2.89 4.53 6.31
C ASN A 11 3.91 3.69 5.56
N ILE A 12 4.92 4.33 4.97
CA ILE A 12 5.96 3.60 4.24
C ILE A 12 6.72 2.68 5.20
N GLU A 13 7.10 3.17 6.37
CA GLU A 13 7.83 2.35 7.35
C GLU A 13 6.99 1.19 7.85
N ARG A 14 5.70 1.42 8.05
CA ARG A 14 4.79 0.35 8.46
C ARG A 14 4.69 -0.72 7.39
N MET A 15 4.59 -0.31 6.12
CA MET A 15 4.51 -1.25 5.00
C MET A 15 5.78 -2.06 4.84
N LYS A 16 6.95 -1.46 5.09
CA LYS A 16 8.21 -2.19 5.08
C LYS A 16 8.19 -3.35 6.06
N LEU A 17 7.63 -3.13 7.23
CA LEU A 17 7.54 -4.17 8.25
C LEU A 17 6.50 -5.23 7.90
N MET A 18 5.33 -4.79 7.46
CA MET A 18 4.23 -5.70 7.14
C MET A 18 4.56 -6.65 5.99
N TYR A 19 5.28 -6.16 4.99
CA TYR A 19 5.55 -6.92 3.77
C TYR A 19 7.03 -7.22 3.60
N ALA A 20 7.76 -7.32 4.71
CA ALA A 20 9.21 -7.51 4.69
C ALA A 20 9.64 -8.72 3.85
N ARG A 21 8.92 -9.82 3.97
CA ARG A 21 9.27 -11.06 3.25
C ARG A 21 9.09 -10.90 1.75
N GLU A 22 7.97 -10.31 1.34
CA GLU A 22 7.68 -10.09 -0.08
C GLU A 22 8.65 -9.07 -0.67
N LEU A 23 8.93 -8.00 0.06
CA LEU A 23 9.82 -6.94 -0.41
C LEU A 23 11.28 -7.38 -0.51
N ALA A 24 11.69 -8.34 0.32
CA ALA A 24 13.07 -8.82 0.33
C ALA A 24 13.47 -9.49 -0.98
N THR A 25 12.51 -9.92 -1.79
CA THR A 25 12.79 -10.57 -3.08
C THR A 25 13.09 -9.57 -4.19
N LEU A 26 12.91 -8.27 -3.93
CA LEU A 26 13.02 -7.22 -4.95
C LEU A 26 14.34 -6.47 -4.80
N ASP A 27 14.86 -5.94 -5.91
CA ASP A 27 15.98 -5.04 -5.85
C ASP A 27 15.57 -3.70 -5.24
N GLU A 28 16.54 -2.87 -4.89
CA GLU A 28 16.30 -1.63 -4.17
C GLU A 28 15.40 -0.68 -4.95
N ALA A 29 15.67 -0.50 -6.23
CA ALA A 29 14.90 0.44 -7.06
C ALA A 29 13.44 -0.01 -7.20
N THR A 30 13.22 -1.28 -7.45
CA THR A 30 11.89 -1.85 -7.59
C THR A 30 11.13 -1.77 -6.26
N ARG A 31 11.82 -2.08 -5.17
CA ARG A 31 11.24 -2.01 -3.81
C ARG A 31 10.77 -0.60 -3.50
N GLN A 32 11.60 0.38 -3.80
CA GLN A 32 11.28 1.78 -3.54
C GLN A 32 10.03 2.22 -4.32
N ARG A 33 9.99 1.88 -5.60
CA ARG A 33 8.82 2.22 -6.44
C ARG A 33 7.56 1.56 -5.93
N LEU A 34 7.66 0.30 -5.55
CA LEU A 34 6.49 -0.44 -5.03
C LEU A 34 5.99 0.18 -3.72
N LEU A 35 6.90 0.54 -2.82
CA LEU A 35 6.54 1.16 -1.55
C LEU A 35 5.83 2.50 -1.77
N ILE A 36 6.33 3.31 -2.68
CA ILE A 36 5.69 4.59 -3.00
C ILE A 36 4.30 4.35 -3.58
N GLY A 37 4.17 3.38 -4.48
CA GLY A 37 2.88 3.03 -5.06
C GLY A 37 1.89 2.54 -4.02
N LEU A 38 2.31 1.67 -3.13
CA LEU A 38 1.46 1.17 -2.05
C LEU A 38 1.03 2.29 -1.10
N ALA A 39 1.98 3.15 -0.72
CA ALA A 39 1.67 4.27 0.17
C ALA A 39 0.68 5.24 -0.47
N THR A 40 0.80 5.45 -1.78
CA THR A 40 -0.14 6.29 -2.52
C THR A 40 -1.52 5.66 -2.59
N LEU A 41 -1.58 4.36 -2.86
CA LEU A 41 -2.85 3.64 -2.93
C LEU A 41 -3.58 3.68 -1.59
N VAL A 42 -2.86 3.48 -0.48
CA VAL A 42 -3.47 3.42 0.85
C VAL A 42 -3.41 4.80 1.50
N SER A 43 -3.99 5.80 0.82
CA SER A 43 -4.03 7.17 1.28
C SER A 43 -5.46 7.60 1.54
N PHE A 44 -5.63 8.67 2.31
CA PHE A 44 -6.94 9.26 2.53
C PHE A 44 -7.57 9.70 1.22
N GLU A 45 -6.76 10.27 0.33
CA GLU A 45 -7.24 10.76 -0.96
C GLU A 45 -7.80 9.60 -1.79
N SER A 46 -7.12 8.46 -1.80
CA SER A 46 -7.60 7.28 -2.51
C SER A 46 -8.89 6.75 -1.91
N TRP A 47 -8.97 6.71 -0.58
CA TRP A 47 -10.17 6.27 0.12
C TRP A 47 -11.35 7.17 -0.21
N ASP A 48 -11.15 8.50 -0.09
CA ASP A 48 -12.20 9.46 -0.41
C ASP A 48 -12.66 9.33 -1.85
N GLN A 49 -11.73 9.12 -2.78
CA GLN A 49 -12.05 8.95 -4.19
C GLN A 49 -12.94 7.72 -4.40
N MET A 50 -12.59 6.61 -3.77
CA MET A 50 -13.39 5.39 -3.88
C MET A 50 -14.79 5.60 -3.31
N ARG A 51 -14.90 6.29 -2.17
CA ARG A 51 -16.16 6.51 -1.50
C ARG A 51 -17.01 7.57 -2.22
N ASP A 52 -16.39 8.68 -2.60
CA ASP A 52 -17.12 9.83 -3.13
C ASP A 52 -17.32 9.78 -4.64
N CYS A 53 -16.27 9.41 -5.38
CA CYS A 53 -16.34 9.40 -6.85
C CYS A 53 -16.92 8.10 -7.38
N TYR A 54 -16.46 6.98 -6.86
CA TYR A 54 -16.91 5.67 -7.35
C TYR A 54 -18.04 5.09 -6.52
N LYS A 55 -18.45 5.78 -5.46
CA LYS A 55 -19.62 5.42 -4.64
C LYS A 55 -19.53 4.01 -4.04
N LEU A 56 -18.33 3.54 -3.73
CA LEU A 56 -18.15 2.25 -3.12
C LEU A 56 -18.57 2.29 -1.64
N SER A 57 -19.12 1.19 -1.16
CA SER A 57 -19.33 1.00 0.27
C SER A 57 -17.99 0.87 0.98
N MET A 58 -17.98 0.98 2.31
CA MET A 58 -16.75 0.77 3.08
C MET A 58 -16.18 -0.62 2.83
N GLU A 59 -17.04 -1.63 2.77
CA GLU A 59 -16.62 -3.00 2.52
C GLU A 59 -16.00 -3.16 1.15
N ASP A 60 -16.61 -2.58 0.13
CA ASP A 60 -16.11 -2.67 -1.25
C ASP A 60 -14.83 -1.87 -1.42
N ALA A 61 -14.70 -0.72 -0.76
CA ALA A 61 -13.47 0.07 -0.81
C ALA A 61 -12.32 -0.70 -0.16
N GLU A 62 -12.56 -1.33 0.98
CA GLU A 62 -11.56 -2.15 1.65
C GLU A 62 -11.16 -3.35 0.79
N ALA A 63 -12.14 -4.02 0.20
CA ALA A 63 -11.88 -5.16 -0.67
C ALA A 63 -11.08 -4.74 -1.90
N THR A 64 -11.34 -3.56 -2.42
CA THR A 64 -10.60 -3.02 -3.56
C THR A 64 -9.12 -2.78 -3.19
N TRP A 65 -8.87 -2.19 -2.02
CA TRP A 65 -7.50 -2.01 -1.54
C TRP A 65 -6.77 -3.34 -1.40
N ILE A 66 -7.42 -4.31 -0.75
CA ILE A 66 -6.81 -5.62 -0.52
C ILE A 66 -6.47 -6.29 -1.85
N ALA A 67 -7.39 -6.28 -2.80
CA ALA A 67 -7.17 -6.89 -4.10
C ALA A 67 -6.03 -6.21 -4.85
N ALA A 68 -5.96 -4.87 -4.81
CA ALA A 68 -4.91 -4.13 -5.48
C ALA A 68 -3.55 -4.38 -4.83
N ILE A 69 -3.49 -4.39 -3.51
CA ILE A 69 -2.25 -4.65 -2.78
C ILE A 69 -1.74 -6.05 -3.11
N ASP A 70 -2.61 -7.04 -3.11
CA ASP A 70 -2.23 -8.41 -3.43
C ASP A 70 -1.64 -8.52 -4.83
N ARG A 71 -2.20 -7.77 -5.79
CA ARG A 71 -1.69 -7.78 -7.15
C ARG A 71 -0.36 -7.06 -7.30
N MET A 72 -0.11 -6.03 -6.48
CA MET A 72 1.11 -5.26 -6.54
C MET A 72 2.29 -5.97 -5.88
N LEU A 73 2.03 -6.74 -4.84
CA LEU A 73 3.09 -7.44 -4.12
C LEU A 73 3.54 -8.69 -4.86
N PRO A 74 4.84 -9.02 -4.82
CA PRO A 74 5.30 -10.30 -5.32
C PRO A 74 4.80 -11.43 -4.43
N PRO A 75 4.84 -12.69 -4.91
CA PRO A 75 4.45 -13.82 -4.09
C PRO A 75 5.25 -13.89 -2.79
N THR A 76 4.60 -14.33 -1.72
CA THR A 76 5.29 -14.54 -0.45
C THR A 76 6.27 -15.70 -0.60
N PRO A 77 7.56 -15.50 -0.22
CA PRO A 77 8.52 -16.59 -0.29
C PRO A 77 8.12 -17.72 0.67
N PRO A 78 8.44 -18.98 0.31
CA PRO A 78 8.14 -20.09 1.20
C PRO A 78 8.89 -19.96 2.52
N ALA A 79 8.26 -20.40 3.59
CA ALA A 79 8.89 -20.44 4.90
C ALA A 79 9.96 -21.56 4.88
N LYS A 80 11.08 -21.27 5.53
CA LYS A 80 12.13 -22.29 5.67
C LYS A 80 11.88 -23.19 6.85
#